data_856ca3891ff96f010fe721e2de3175e6
#
_entry.id   856ca3891ff96f010fe721e2de3175e6
#
_cell.length_a   1.000
_cell.length_b   1.000
_cell.length_c   1.000
_cell.angle_alpha   90.00
_cell.angle_beta   90.00
_cell.angle_gamma   90.00
#
_symmetry.space_group_name_H-M   'P 1'
#
loop_
_entity.id
_entity.type
_entity.pdbx_description
1 polymer ?
#
loop_
_entity_poly.entity_id
_entity_poly.type
_entity_poly.pdbx_seq_one_letter_code
_entity_poly.pdbx_strand_id
1 'polypeptide(L)'
;MKIIIAGGGEVGFHLAKLLSFESLDITLIDTDKDRLNYAESHLDIRGIRGDAMSLAIMEESQVANSDLFIAVTSEEAVNITVCALAKQLGSKKTIARISNIEFINAKDTISFKEIGVDELISPEELAAIEIQQLLDQSAFSNSYGFENGALTLIGTSLAKDVPFVGKSVKEAASIFPDVHFMPIAIQRKGTQNTIIPRGDTCFEEGDTVFFITLKEGVEELYKLTGKTKA
;
A
#
# COMPACT_ATOMS: atom_id res chain seq x y z
N MET A 1 12.59 -5.49 -17.04
CA MET A 1 12.51 -6.15 -15.72
C MET A 1 11.73 -7.44 -15.92
N LYS A 2 12.25 -8.57 -15.40
CA LYS A 2 11.63 -9.90 -15.52
C LYS A 2 10.91 -10.26 -14.23
N ILE A 3 9.61 -10.56 -14.31
CA ILE A 3 8.76 -10.90 -13.17
C ILE A 3 8.18 -12.29 -13.38
N ILE A 4 8.25 -13.12 -12.35
CA ILE A 4 7.64 -14.45 -12.35
C ILE A 4 6.58 -14.48 -11.27
N ILE A 5 5.39 -14.92 -11.62
CA ILE A 5 4.23 -15.04 -10.72
C ILE A 5 3.87 -16.52 -10.63
N ALA A 6 3.96 -17.11 -9.46
CA ALA A 6 3.51 -18.47 -9.16
C ALA A 6 2.10 -18.44 -8.55
N GLY A 7 1.14 -19.00 -9.27
CA GLY A 7 -0.29 -18.99 -8.97
C GLY A 7 -1.09 -18.07 -9.90
N GLY A 8 -1.88 -18.65 -10.81
CA GLY A 8 -2.76 -17.95 -11.76
C GLY A 8 -4.21 -17.79 -11.26
N GLY A 9 -4.43 -17.85 -9.96
CA GLY A 9 -5.73 -17.54 -9.35
C GLY A 9 -6.08 -16.06 -9.46
N GLU A 10 -7.13 -15.62 -8.76
CA GLU A 10 -7.61 -14.22 -8.85
C GLU A 10 -6.51 -13.20 -8.55
N VAL A 11 -5.75 -13.39 -7.48
CA VAL A 11 -4.66 -12.45 -7.10
C VAL A 11 -3.57 -12.43 -8.16
N GLY A 12 -3.10 -13.60 -8.61
CA GLY A 12 -2.03 -13.67 -9.61
C GLY A 12 -2.43 -13.12 -10.97
N PHE A 13 -3.66 -13.43 -11.42
CA PHE A 13 -4.20 -12.87 -12.66
C PHE A 13 -4.34 -11.35 -12.61
N HIS A 14 -4.92 -10.81 -11.53
CA HIS A 14 -5.07 -9.36 -11.38
C HIS A 14 -3.71 -8.64 -11.31
N LEU A 15 -2.75 -9.24 -10.60
CA LEU A 15 -1.39 -8.72 -10.54
C LEU A 15 -0.72 -8.72 -11.92
N ALA A 16 -0.80 -9.86 -12.66
CA ALA A 16 -0.29 -9.95 -14.02
C ALA A 16 -0.95 -8.90 -14.93
N LYS A 17 -2.27 -8.69 -14.80
CA LYS A 17 -3.01 -7.67 -15.53
C LYS A 17 -2.52 -6.26 -15.24
N LEU A 18 -2.35 -5.89 -13.97
CA LEU A 18 -1.85 -4.57 -13.59
C LEU A 18 -0.44 -4.32 -14.13
N LEU A 19 0.42 -5.34 -14.05
CA LEU A 19 1.80 -5.25 -14.50
C LEU A 19 1.95 -5.30 -16.03
N SER A 20 1.01 -5.90 -16.75
CA SER A 20 1.05 -6.00 -18.22
C SER A 20 0.89 -4.65 -18.94
N PHE A 21 0.41 -3.62 -18.26
CA PHE A 21 0.38 -2.24 -18.79
C PHE A 21 1.74 -1.55 -18.76
N GLU A 22 2.69 -2.12 -18.04
CA GLU A 22 4.08 -1.66 -18.00
C GLU A 22 4.92 -2.48 -18.99
N SER A 23 6.05 -1.97 -19.45
CA SER A 23 6.96 -2.71 -20.34
C SER A 23 7.78 -3.75 -19.57
N LEU A 24 7.11 -4.79 -19.05
CA LEU A 24 7.68 -5.84 -18.20
C LEU A 24 7.59 -7.21 -18.87
N ASP A 25 8.60 -8.06 -18.66
CA ASP A 25 8.59 -9.47 -19.07
C ASP A 25 7.95 -10.32 -17.96
N ILE A 26 6.71 -10.72 -18.16
CA ILE A 26 5.89 -11.40 -17.15
C ILE A 26 5.72 -12.87 -17.51
N THR A 27 6.08 -13.76 -16.59
CA THR A 27 5.82 -15.20 -16.69
C THR A 27 4.86 -15.61 -15.57
N LEU A 28 3.76 -16.28 -15.92
CA LEU A 28 2.77 -16.82 -14.99
C LEU A 28 2.88 -18.35 -14.95
N ILE A 29 3.07 -18.92 -13.75
CA ILE A 29 3.14 -20.35 -13.51
C ILE A 29 1.85 -20.80 -12.81
N ASP A 30 1.15 -21.79 -13.37
CA ASP A 30 0.00 -22.44 -12.71
C ASP A 30 -0.12 -23.90 -13.18
N THR A 31 -0.70 -24.74 -12.37
CA THR A 31 -1.03 -26.13 -12.73
C THR A 31 -2.27 -26.22 -13.62
N ASP A 32 -3.15 -25.23 -13.55
CA ASP A 32 -4.41 -25.15 -14.27
C ASP A 32 -4.18 -24.52 -15.66
N LYS A 33 -4.38 -25.35 -16.69
CA LYS A 33 -4.23 -24.93 -18.08
C LYS A 33 -5.25 -23.87 -18.50
N ASP A 34 -6.46 -23.93 -17.99
CA ASP A 34 -7.53 -23.03 -18.42
C ASP A 34 -7.29 -21.61 -17.89
N ARG A 35 -6.76 -21.49 -16.66
CA ARG A 35 -6.31 -20.22 -16.11
C ARG A 35 -5.19 -19.58 -16.95
N LEU A 36 -4.20 -20.39 -17.35
CA LEU A 36 -3.10 -19.89 -18.18
C LEU A 36 -3.60 -19.46 -19.56
N ASN A 37 -4.41 -20.29 -20.24
CA ASN A 37 -5.00 -19.97 -21.54
C ASN A 37 -5.83 -18.66 -21.46
N TYR A 38 -6.61 -18.49 -20.38
CA TYR A 38 -7.37 -17.28 -20.15
C TYR A 38 -6.44 -16.07 -19.99
N ALA A 39 -5.39 -16.19 -19.18
CA ALA A 39 -4.44 -15.12 -18.97
C ALA A 39 -3.70 -14.71 -20.25
N GLU A 40 -3.15 -15.67 -21.00
CA GLU A 40 -2.44 -15.44 -22.27
C GLU A 40 -3.35 -14.85 -23.38
N SER A 41 -4.66 -15.18 -23.35
CA SER A 41 -5.60 -14.62 -24.35
C SER A 41 -5.98 -13.17 -24.07
N HIS A 42 -5.76 -12.65 -22.86
CA HIS A 42 -6.15 -11.31 -22.44
C HIS A 42 -4.97 -10.38 -22.12
N LEU A 43 -3.80 -10.95 -21.86
CA LEU A 43 -2.61 -10.23 -21.41
C LEU A 43 -1.40 -10.63 -22.27
N ASP A 44 -0.50 -9.69 -22.48
CA ASP A 44 0.80 -9.96 -23.11
C ASP A 44 1.78 -10.54 -22.07
N ILE A 45 1.61 -11.82 -21.76
CA ILE A 45 2.40 -12.55 -20.77
C ILE A 45 2.71 -13.96 -21.28
N ARG A 46 3.69 -14.62 -20.66
CA ARG A 46 4.03 -16.02 -20.93
C ARG A 46 3.43 -16.92 -19.85
N GLY A 47 2.61 -17.90 -20.23
CA GLY A 47 2.12 -18.95 -19.33
C GLY A 47 3.05 -20.17 -19.33
N ILE A 48 3.34 -20.72 -18.15
CA ILE A 48 4.04 -22.00 -17.99
C ILE A 48 3.18 -22.91 -17.13
N ARG A 49 2.78 -24.04 -17.71
CA ARG A 49 1.97 -25.02 -16.99
C ARG A 49 2.85 -25.93 -16.15
N GLY A 50 2.71 -25.89 -14.84
CA GLY A 50 3.41 -26.79 -13.94
C GLY A 50 3.26 -26.41 -12.47
N ASP A 51 3.83 -27.27 -11.64
CA ASP A 51 3.94 -27.01 -10.22
C ASP A 51 5.15 -26.11 -9.97
N ALA A 52 4.93 -24.94 -9.34
CA ALA A 52 6.00 -24.03 -8.99
C ALA A 52 7.05 -24.61 -8.02
N MET A 53 6.71 -25.69 -7.31
CA MET A 53 7.67 -26.46 -6.49
C MET A 53 8.65 -27.31 -7.34
N SER A 54 8.37 -27.53 -8.63
CA SER A 54 9.24 -28.28 -9.50
C SER A 54 10.46 -27.48 -9.95
N LEU A 55 11.66 -27.97 -9.68
CA LEU A 55 12.90 -27.35 -10.13
C LEU A 55 12.97 -27.24 -11.67
N ALA A 56 12.42 -28.22 -12.39
CA ALA A 56 12.34 -28.16 -13.86
C ALA A 56 11.46 -27.00 -14.35
N ILE A 57 10.34 -26.73 -13.70
CA ILE A 57 9.47 -25.59 -14.00
C ILE A 57 10.15 -24.26 -13.62
N MET A 58 10.86 -24.22 -12.49
CA MET A 58 11.66 -23.04 -12.12
C MET A 58 12.77 -22.74 -13.14
N GLU A 59 13.42 -23.78 -13.65
CA GLU A 59 14.44 -23.64 -14.71
C GLU A 59 13.81 -23.16 -16.03
N GLU A 60 12.72 -23.79 -16.46
CA GLU A 60 11.96 -23.41 -17.67
C GLU A 60 11.48 -21.97 -17.62
N SER A 61 11.04 -21.50 -16.45
CA SER A 61 10.62 -20.12 -16.22
C SER A 61 11.80 -19.15 -16.06
N GLN A 62 13.02 -19.67 -16.03
CA GLN A 62 14.25 -18.89 -15.87
C GLN A 62 14.27 -18.09 -14.56
N VAL A 63 13.87 -18.68 -13.44
CA VAL A 63 13.83 -18.06 -12.12
C VAL A 63 15.16 -17.41 -11.75
N ALA A 64 16.29 -18.05 -12.11
CA ALA A 64 17.65 -17.53 -11.83
C ALA A 64 17.91 -16.13 -12.40
N ASN A 65 17.19 -15.73 -13.44
CA ASN A 65 17.35 -14.44 -14.11
C ASN A 65 16.21 -13.46 -13.76
N SER A 66 15.34 -13.81 -12.83
CA SER A 66 14.21 -12.95 -12.47
C SER A 66 14.64 -11.80 -11.57
N ASP A 67 14.08 -10.62 -11.83
CA ASP A 67 14.24 -9.46 -10.96
C ASP A 67 13.30 -9.58 -9.76
N LEU A 68 12.13 -10.24 -9.96
CA LEU A 68 11.13 -10.42 -8.92
C LEU A 68 10.41 -11.76 -9.11
N PHE A 69 10.32 -12.54 -8.05
CA PHE A 69 9.51 -13.75 -7.97
C PHE A 69 8.39 -13.55 -6.94
N ILE A 70 7.14 -13.78 -7.35
CA ILE A 70 5.96 -13.55 -6.51
C ILE A 70 5.18 -14.85 -6.42
N ALA A 71 4.99 -15.38 -5.22
CA ALA A 71 4.20 -16.56 -4.95
C ALA A 71 2.84 -16.18 -4.33
N VAL A 72 1.76 -16.45 -5.06
CA VAL A 72 0.38 -16.10 -4.70
C VAL A 72 -0.58 -17.27 -4.90
N THR A 73 -0.10 -18.51 -4.66
CA THR A 73 -0.96 -19.68 -4.67
C THR A 73 -1.92 -19.67 -3.47
N SER A 74 -2.85 -20.64 -3.40
CA SER A 74 -3.75 -20.79 -2.24
C SER A 74 -3.06 -21.27 -0.97
N GLU A 75 -1.85 -21.87 -1.10
CA GLU A 75 -1.14 -22.55 -0.02
C GLU A 75 0.04 -21.69 0.46
N GLU A 76 -0.07 -21.08 1.63
CA GLU A 76 0.98 -20.19 2.17
C GLU A 76 2.32 -20.90 2.40
N ALA A 77 2.30 -22.17 2.83
CA ALA A 77 3.52 -22.97 3.00
C ALA A 77 4.24 -23.19 1.65
N VAL A 78 3.49 -23.40 0.57
CA VAL A 78 4.01 -23.46 -0.79
C VAL A 78 4.61 -22.11 -1.18
N ASN A 79 3.89 -21.00 -0.93
CA ASN A 79 4.36 -19.65 -1.26
C ASN A 79 5.69 -19.32 -0.59
N ILE A 80 5.85 -19.63 0.70
CA ILE A 80 7.10 -19.43 1.43
C ILE A 80 8.21 -20.32 0.84
N THR A 81 7.90 -21.60 0.60
CA THR A 81 8.89 -22.56 0.11
C THR A 81 9.39 -22.23 -1.28
N VAL A 82 8.48 -21.91 -2.23
CA VAL A 82 8.89 -21.57 -3.60
C VAL A 82 9.66 -20.25 -3.68
N CYS A 83 9.35 -19.28 -2.80
CA CYS A 83 10.14 -18.05 -2.68
C CYS A 83 11.55 -18.34 -2.18
N ALA A 84 11.70 -19.19 -1.15
CA ALA A 84 13.01 -19.62 -0.64
C ALA A 84 13.84 -20.32 -1.74
N LEU A 85 13.22 -21.24 -2.48
CA LEU A 85 13.87 -21.90 -3.62
C LEU A 85 14.25 -20.92 -4.72
N ALA A 86 13.33 -20.01 -5.10
CA ALA A 86 13.60 -19.00 -6.11
C ALA A 86 14.77 -18.09 -5.74
N LYS A 87 14.88 -17.71 -4.46
CA LYS A 87 16.00 -16.93 -3.94
C LYS A 87 17.32 -17.67 -4.05
N GLN A 88 17.33 -18.94 -3.68
CA GLN A 88 18.53 -19.80 -3.78
C GLN A 88 18.96 -20.01 -5.24
N LEU A 89 18.03 -20.05 -6.17
CA LEU A 89 18.28 -20.18 -7.60
C LEU A 89 18.79 -18.88 -8.24
N GLY A 90 18.64 -17.72 -7.57
CA GLY A 90 19.21 -16.45 -8.04
C GLY A 90 18.21 -15.33 -8.30
N SER A 91 16.92 -15.50 -7.99
CA SER A 91 15.95 -14.39 -8.06
C SER A 91 16.39 -13.23 -7.16
N LYS A 92 16.35 -12.00 -7.68
CA LYS A 92 16.85 -10.83 -6.94
C LYS A 92 15.97 -10.46 -5.75
N LYS A 93 14.64 -10.52 -5.93
CA LYS A 93 13.65 -10.25 -4.89
C LYS A 93 12.53 -11.27 -4.92
N THR A 94 12.01 -11.63 -3.73
CA THR A 94 10.93 -12.60 -3.57
C THR A 94 9.82 -12.03 -2.69
N ILE A 95 8.58 -12.32 -3.06
CA ILE A 95 7.38 -11.91 -2.30
C ILE A 95 6.47 -13.12 -2.14
N ALA A 96 6.09 -13.45 -0.90
CA ALA A 96 5.18 -14.55 -0.62
C ALA A 96 3.86 -14.04 -0.06
N ARG A 97 2.74 -14.47 -0.66
CA ARG A 97 1.41 -14.30 -0.07
C ARG A 97 1.25 -15.26 1.10
N ILE A 98 0.75 -14.72 2.21
CA ILE A 98 0.35 -15.48 3.40
C ILE A 98 -1.06 -15.07 3.81
N SER A 99 -1.76 -15.97 4.50
CA SER A 99 -3.08 -15.71 5.10
C SER A 99 -2.98 -15.64 6.62
N ASN A 100 -2.01 -16.34 7.23
CA ASN A 100 -1.80 -16.32 8.67
C ASN A 100 -1.05 -15.06 9.11
N ILE A 101 -1.77 -14.16 9.78
CA ILE A 101 -1.24 -12.89 10.29
C ILE A 101 -0.14 -13.08 11.35
N GLU A 102 -0.06 -14.25 12.01
CA GLU A 102 0.99 -14.56 12.98
C GLU A 102 2.39 -14.45 12.36
N PHE A 103 2.55 -14.81 11.08
CA PHE A 103 3.83 -14.68 10.39
C PHE A 103 4.23 -13.22 10.17
N ILE A 104 3.26 -12.32 9.94
CA ILE A 104 3.53 -10.89 9.83
C ILE A 104 3.95 -10.32 11.17
N ASN A 105 3.25 -10.71 12.24
CA ASN A 105 3.52 -10.26 13.60
C ASN A 105 4.83 -10.85 14.16
N ALA A 106 5.29 -11.97 13.62
CA ALA A 106 6.54 -12.63 14.03
C ALA A 106 7.81 -12.05 13.37
N LYS A 107 7.72 -10.96 12.59
CA LYS A 107 8.85 -10.35 11.87
C LYS A 107 10.06 -10.02 12.77
N ASP A 108 9.80 -9.69 14.03
CA ASP A 108 10.86 -9.39 15.01
C ASP A 108 11.51 -10.66 15.59
N THR A 109 10.87 -11.82 15.45
CA THR A 109 11.33 -13.10 16.01
C THR A 109 11.87 -14.02 14.93
N ILE A 110 11.28 -13.98 13.73
CA ILE A 110 11.64 -14.84 12.59
C ILE A 110 12.06 -13.96 11.42
N SER A 111 13.32 -14.11 11.00
CA SER A 111 13.82 -13.44 9.80
C SER A 111 13.45 -14.23 8.54
N PHE A 112 12.33 -13.90 7.90
CA PHE A 112 11.94 -14.52 6.63
C PHE A 112 12.96 -14.23 5.51
N LYS A 113 13.67 -13.11 5.58
CA LYS A 113 14.74 -12.77 4.63
C LYS A 113 15.90 -13.78 4.67
N GLU A 114 16.25 -14.30 5.84
CA GLU A 114 17.30 -15.31 5.96
C GLU A 114 16.95 -16.64 5.30
N ILE A 115 15.67 -16.97 5.24
CA ILE A 115 15.20 -18.15 4.53
C ILE A 115 14.88 -17.89 3.05
N GLY A 116 15.10 -16.66 2.56
CA GLY A 116 14.95 -16.31 1.15
C GLY A 116 13.60 -15.72 0.77
N VAL A 117 12.81 -15.23 1.72
CA VAL A 117 11.57 -14.47 1.47
C VAL A 117 11.79 -13.03 1.86
N ASP A 118 11.93 -12.16 0.87
CA ASP A 118 12.24 -10.74 1.13
C ASP A 118 11.04 -9.98 1.71
N GLU A 119 9.82 -10.30 1.27
CA GLU A 119 8.59 -9.65 1.74
C GLU A 119 7.45 -10.67 1.90
N LEU A 120 6.68 -10.50 2.96
CA LEU A 120 5.40 -11.17 3.17
C LEU A 120 4.25 -10.21 2.93
N ILE A 121 3.21 -10.67 2.24
CA ILE A 121 2.01 -9.87 1.98
C ILE A 121 0.76 -10.69 2.33
N SER A 122 -0.17 -10.08 3.07
CA SER A 122 -1.51 -10.62 3.32
C SER A 122 -2.54 -9.70 2.68
N PRO A 123 -3.17 -10.10 1.57
CA PRO A 123 -4.25 -9.33 0.97
C PRO A 123 -5.43 -9.13 1.93
N GLU A 124 -5.69 -10.10 2.79
CA GLU A 124 -6.75 -10.06 3.79
C GLU A 124 -6.48 -8.98 4.84
N GLU A 125 -5.25 -8.86 5.32
CA GLU A 125 -4.84 -7.81 6.26
C GLU A 125 -4.88 -6.43 5.60
N LEU A 126 -4.37 -6.30 4.38
CA LEU A 126 -4.42 -5.04 3.64
C LEU A 126 -5.85 -4.58 3.42
N ALA A 127 -6.77 -5.49 3.07
CA ALA A 127 -8.18 -5.19 2.92
C ALA A 127 -8.81 -4.78 4.26
N ALA A 128 -8.49 -5.45 5.36
CA ALA A 128 -8.99 -5.11 6.69
C ALA A 128 -8.52 -3.72 7.13
N ILE A 129 -7.25 -3.38 6.90
CA ILE A 129 -6.69 -2.05 7.19
C ILE A 129 -7.40 -0.98 6.35
N GLU A 130 -7.63 -1.23 5.06
CA GLU A 130 -8.33 -0.28 4.17
C GLU A 130 -9.78 -0.06 4.63
N ILE A 131 -10.50 -1.14 4.98
CA ILE A 131 -11.86 -1.04 5.53
C ILE A 131 -11.87 -0.27 6.85
N GLN A 132 -10.92 -0.54 7.75
CA GLN A 132 -10.78 0.20 9.00
C GLN A 132 -10.55 1.69 8.74
N GLN A 133 -9.66 2.03 7.81
CA GLN A 133 -9.42 3.42 7.42
C GLN A 133 -10.67 4.09 6.85
N LEU A 134 -11.47 3.39 6.05
CA LEU A 134 -12.74 3.89 5.54
C LEU A 134 -13.77 4.13 6.65
N LEU A 135 -13.80 3.30 7.68
CA LEU A 135 -14.67 3.48 8.86
C LEU A 135 -14.19 4.64 9.72
N ASP A 136 -12.89 4.78 9.92
CA ASP A 136 -12.28 5.89 10.67
C ASP A 136 -12.41 7.23 9.93
N GLN A 137 -12.58 7.21 8.59
CA GLN A 137 -12.81 8.39 7.76
C GLN A 137 -14.15 9.10 7.99
N SER A 138 -15.05 8.57 8.84
CA SER A 138 -16.30 9.28 9.19
C SER A 138 -16.07 10.66 9.81
N ALA A 139 -14.89 10.92 10.38
CA ALA A 139 -14.51 12.20 10.98
C ALA A 139 -13.59 13.07 10.10
N PHE A 140 -12.68 12.46 9.30
CA PHE A 140 -11.86 13.18 8.33
C PHE A 140 -12.09 12.63 6.93
N SER A 141 -12.19 13.52 5.95
CA SER A 141 -12.44 13.16 4.55
C SER A 141 -11.33 12.30 3.94
N ASN A 142 -10.10 12.43 4.48
CA ASN A 142 -8.93 11.66 4.05
C ASN A 142 -7.91 11.61 5.20
N SER A 143 -7.56 10.41 5.68
CA SER A 143 -6.41 10.24 6.57
C SER A 143 -5.50 9.15 6.02
N TYR A 144 -4.19 9.38 6.05
CA TYR A 144 -3.19 8.42 5.58
C TYR A 144 -1.99 8.42 6.54
N GLY A 145 -1.70 7.24 7.10
CA GLY A 145 -0.55 7.06 8.00
C GLY A 145 0.70 6.61 7.24
N PHE A 146 1.84 7.27 7.51
CA PHE A 146 3.17 6.88 7.03
C PHE A 146 3.95 6.24 8.18
N GLU A 147 4.89 5.34 7.84
CA GLU A 147 5.81 4.71 8.81
C GLU A 147 5.06 4.16 10.04
N ASN A 148 4.09 3.28 9.80
CA ASN A 148 3.26 2.66 10.86
C ASN A 148 2.53 3.70 11.73
N GLY A 149 2.15 4.84 11.15
CA GLY A 149 1.39 5.90 11.83
C GLY A 149 2.26 6.91 12.60
N ALA A 150 3.59 6.87 12.45
CA ALA A 150 4.48 7.88 13.04
C ALA A 150 4.17 9.30 12.51
N LEU A 151 3.82 9.40 11.22
CA LEU A 151 3.29 10.61 10.60
C LEU A 151 1.91 10.32 10.02
N THR A 152 0.98 11.24 10.19
CA THR A 152 -0.37 11.12 9.65
C THR A 152 -0.70 12.35 8.80
N LEU A 153 -1.14 12.09 7.56
CA LEU A 153 -1.77 13.07 6.69
C LEU A 153 -3.26 13.10 7.00
N ILE A 154 -3.82 14.29 7.24
CA ILE A 154 -5.23 14.48 7.55
C ILE A 154 -5.80 15.53 6.61
N GLY A 155 -6.83 15.16 5.85
CA GLY A 155 -7.64 16.09 5.06
C GLY A 155 -8.93 16.45 5.79
N THR A 156 -9.20 17.72 6.01
CA THR A 156 -10.43 18.17 6.68
C THR A 156 -10.97 19.46 6.07
N SER A 157 -12.29 19.56 6.00
CA SER A 157 -12.96 20.80 5.58
C SER A 157 -13.14 21.71 6.80
N LEU A 158 -12.78 22.98 6.65
CA LEU A 158 -12.87 23.98 7.70
C LEU A 158 -14.28 24.52 7.84
N ALA A 159 -14.90 24.31 8.97
CA ALA A 159 -16.16 24.96 9.33
C ALA A 159 -15.89 26.41 9.81
N LYS A 160 -16.93 27.25 9.81
CA LYS A 160 -16.82 28.66 10.19
C LYS A 160 -16.31 28.90 11.61
N ASP A 161 -16.61 27.98 12.51
CA ASP A 161 -16.28 28.05 13.94
C ASP A 161 -14.86 27.54 14.26
N VAL A 162 -14.12 27.09 13.27
CA VAL A 162 -12.73 26.65 13.48
C VAL A 162 -11.85 27.84 13.87
N PRO A 163 -11.10 27.77 14.99
CA PRO A 163 -10.44 28.95 15.59
C PRO A 163 -9.39 29.64 14.70
N PHE A 164 -8.87 28.97 13.69
CA PHE A 164 -7.86 29.55 12.78
C PHE A 164 -8.45 29.98 11.41
N VAL A 165 -9.75 29.85 11.19
CA VAL A 165 -10.40 30.41 10.00
C VAL A 165 -10.27 31.96 10.02
N GLY A 166 -9.88 32.54 8.89
CA GLY A 166 -9.58 33.96 8.75
C GLY A 166 -8.17 34.36 9.22
N LYS A 167 -7.33 33.41 9.66
CA LYS A 167 -5.95 33.65 10.09
C LYS A 167 -4.98 33.07 9.08
N SER A 168 -3.79 33.66 9.03
CA SER A 168 -2.67 33.09 8.26
C SER A 168 -2.11 31.84 8.95
N VAL A 169 -1.40 31.00 8.19
CA VAL A 169 -0.69 29.82 8.71
C VAL A 169 0.25 30.22 9.87
N LYS A 170 0.97 31.34 9.73
CA LYS A 170 1.89 31.85 10.75
C LYS A 170 1.15 32.27 12.03
N GLU A 171 0.00 32.94 11.90
CA GLU A 171 -0.82 33.34 13.06
C GLU A 171 -1.42 32.12 13.75
N ALA A 172 -1.94 31.15 12.99
CA ALA A 172 -2.47 29.90 13.53
C ALA A 172 -1.40 29.12 14.32
N ALA A 173 -0.20 28.97 13.77
CA ALA A 173 0.92 28.34 14.46
C ALA A 173 1.31 29.05 15.77
N SER A 174 1.19 30.39 15.81
CA SER A 174 1.50 31.18 17.01
C SER A 174 0.42 31.06 18.11
N ILE A 175 -0.84 30.84 17.73
CA ILE A 175 -1.97 30.68 18.64
C ILE A 175 -2.00 29.27 19.27
N PHE A 176 -1.54 28.27 18.54
CA PHE A 176 -1.53 26.86 18.95
C PHE A 176 -0.11 26.29 18.95
N PRO A 177 0.81 26.80 19.79
CA PRO A 177 2.22 26.40 19.78
C PRO A 177 2.46 24.94 20.14
N ASP A 178 1.54 24.36 20.94
CA ASP A 178 1.64 22.97 21.40
C ASP A 178 1.06 21.97 20.41
N VAL A 179 0.35 22.44 19.38
CA VAL A 179 -0.23 21.57 18.35
C VAL A 179 0.72 21.46 17.16
N HIS A 180 1.35 20.31 17.04
CA HIS A 180 2.29 20.03 15.97
C HIS A 180 1.54 19.65 14.68
N PHE A 181 1.15 20.64 13.88
CA PHE A 181 0.55 20.44 12.57
C PHE A 181 1.23 21.27 11.49
N MET A 182 1.33 20.71 10.32
CA MET A 182 1.86 21.43 9.14
C MET A 182 0.84 21.32 8.01
N PRO A 183 0.22 22.43 7.59
CA PRO A 183 -0.64 22.42 6.40
C PRO A 183 0.25 22.27 5.17
N ILE A 184 -0.05 21.29 4.32
CA ILE A 184 0.74 20.99 3.11
C ILE A 184 -0.01 21.33 1.83
N ALA A 185 -1.35 21.33 1.88
CA ALA A 185 -2.18 21.69 0.74
C ALA A 185 -3.51 22.29 1.22
N ILE A 186 -4.03 23.26 0.49
CA ILE A 186 -5.35 23.86 0.71
C ILE A 186 -6.10 23.83 -0.61
N GLN A 187 -7.26 23.19 -0.63
CA GLN A 187 -8.20 23.24 -1.74
C GLN A 187 -9.33 24.20 -1.40
N ARG A 188 -9.44 25.28 -2.15
CA ARG A 188 -10.45 26.31 -1.95
C ARG A 188 -11.83 25.78 -2.31
N LYS A 189 -12.83 26.11 -1.49
CA LYS A 189 -14.23 25.75 -1.74
C LYS A 189 -14.68 26.22 -3.12
N GLY A 190 -15.28 25.31 -3.88
CA GLY A 190 -15.84 25.62 -5.21
C GLY A 190 -14.82 25.78 -6.34
N THR A 191 -13.55 25.49 -6.09
CA THR A 191 -12.52 25.49 -7.11
C THR A 191 -11.78 24.14 -7.13
N GLN A 192 -11.15 23.80 -8.28
CA GLN A 192 -10.24 22.67 -8.36
C GLN A 192 -8.78 23.07 -8.07
N ASN A 193 -8.54 24.32 -7.71
CA ASN A 193 -7.19 24.82 -7.46
C ASN A 193 -6.72 24.37 -6.08
N THR A 194 -5.59 23.68 -6.06
CA THR A 194 -4.88 23.32 -4.84
C THR A 194 -3.71 24.29 -4.64
N ILE A 195 -3.62 24.88 -3.46
CA ILE A 195 -2.60 25.83 -3.06
C ILE A 195 -1.62 25.11 -2.12
N ILE A 196 -0.32 25.25 -2.36
CA ILE A 196 0.71 24.91 -1.39
C ILE A 196 0.84 26.09 -0.43
N PRO A 197 0.41 25.97 0.83
CA PRO A 197 0.36 27.13 1.73
C PRO A 197 1.75 27.61 2.13
N ARG A 198 1.84 28.92 2.36
CA ARG A 198 3.00 29.60 2.95
C ARG A 198 2.57 30.25 4.26
N GLY A 199 3.50 30.82 4.98
CA GLY A 199 3.22 31.46 6.28
C GLY A 199 2.16 32.58 6.24
N ASP A 200 2.02 33.25 5.11
CA ASP A 200 1.06 34.34 4.84
C ASP A 200 -0.27 33.86 4.23
N THR A 201 -0.38 32.60 3.87
CA THR A 201 -1.62 32.02 3.32
C THR A 201 -2.68 31.95 4.41
N CYS A 202 -3.86 32.54 4.16
CA CYS A 202 -4.99 32.53 5.09
C CYS A 202 -5.88 31.31 4.88
N PHE A 203 -6.37 30.77 5.98
CA PHE A 203 -7.43 29.75 6.00
C PHE A 203 -8.79 30.40 5.82
N GLU A 204 -9.62 29.83 4.95
CA GLU A 204 -10.96 30.34 4.69
C GLU A 204 -12.05 29.30 5.05
N GLU A 205 -13.25 29.77 5.35
CA GLU A 205 -14.39 28.90 5.60
C GLU A 205 -14.70 28.04 4.38
N GLY A 206 -14.80 26.71 4.61
CA GLY A 206 -15.09 25.73 3.58
C GLY A 206 -13.87 25.27 2.77
N ASP A 207 -12.67 25.74 3.11
CA ASP A 207 -11.43 25.15 2.58
C ASP A 207 -11.34 23.68 3.00
N THR A 208 -10.84 22.84 2.12
CA THR A 208 -10.34 21.53 2.49
C THR A 208 -8.82 21.65 2.67
N VAL A 209 -8.36 21.46 3.90
CA VAL A 209 -6.94 21.59 4.25
C VAL A 209 -6.37 20.22 4.57
N PHE A 210 -5.20 19.94 3.99
CA PHE A 210 -4.43 18.74 4.26
C PHE A 210 -3.28 19.10 5.21
N PHE A 211 -3.28 18.44 6.37
CA PHE A 211 -2.27 18.62 7.40
C PHE A 211 -1.40 17.37 7.53
N ILE A 212 -0.10 17.56 7.76
CA ILE A 212 0.76 16.51 8.32
C ILE A 212 0.92 16.78 9.81
N THR A 213 0.77 15.74 10.61
CA THR A 213 0.93 15.76 12.06
C THR A 213 1.56 14.48 12.58
N LEU A 214 2.10 14.53 13.79
CA LEU A 214 2.51 13.34 14.55
C LEU A 214 1.27 12.61 15.08
N LYS A 215 1.44 11.36 15.49
CA LYS A 215 0.34 10.54 16.02
C LYS A 215 -0.41 11.22 17.18
N GLU A 216 0.33 11.88 18.06
CA GLU A 216 -0.22 12.60 19.22
C GLU A 216 -1.02 13.84 18.79
N GLY A 217 -0.62 14.53 17.71
CA GLY A 217 -1.29 15.73 17.20
C GLY A 217 -2.62 15.45 16.48
N VAL A 218 -2.92 14.20 16.15
CA VAL A 218 -4.17 13.81 15.48
C VAL A 218 -5.39 14.20 16.32
N GLU A 219 -5.42 13.85 17.61
CA GLU A 219 -6.53 14.15 18.51
C GLU A 219 -6.71 15.66 18.74
N GLU A 220 -5.62 16.40 18.77
CA GLU A 220 -5.64 17.86 18.93
C GLU A 220 -6.22 18.55 17.69
N LEU A 221 -5.83 18.11 16.51
CA LEU A 221 -6.43 18.58 15.26
C LEU A 221 -7.94 18.26 15.17
N TYR A 222 -8.37 17.10 15.68
CA TYR A 222 -9.79 16.78 15.79
C TYR A 222 -10.54 17.81 16.64
N LYS A 223 -10.01 18.12 17.81
CA LYS A 223 -10.62 19.12 18.71
C LYS A 223 -10.68 20.51 18.09
N LEU A 224 -9.59 20.93 17.41
CA LEU A 224 -9.51 22.24 16.76
C LEU A 224 -10.45 22.38 15.56
N THR A 225 -10.68 21.30 14.82
CA THR A 225 -11.56 21.31 13.64
C THR A 225 -13.03 21.05 13.98
N GLY A 226 -13.37 20.91 15.27
CA GLY A 226 -14.75 20.70 15.75
C GLY A 226 -15.31 19.30 15.41
N LYS A 227 -14.44 18.35 15.06
CA LYS A 227 -14.84 16.97 14.74
C LYS A 227 -14.52 16.06 15.93
N THR A 228 -15.48 15.26 16.34
CA THR A 228 -15.29 14.20 17.34
C THR A 228 -14.96 12.89 16.64
N LYS A 229 -13.99 12.15 17.20
CA LYS A 229 -13.75 10.76 16.82
C LYS A 229 -15.03 9.97 17.08
N ALA A 230 -15.58 9.33 16.04
CA ALA A 230 -16.76 8.45 16.19
C ALA A 230 -16.40 7.21 16.99
#